data_c99daf133d2d5455b70efbb57e7a35d1
#
_entry.id   c99daf133d2d5455b70efbb57e7a35d1
#
_cell.length_a   1.000
_cell.length_b   1.000
_cell.length_c   1.000
_cell.angle_alpha   90.00
_cell.angle_beta   90.00
_cell.angle_gamma   90.00
#
_symmetry.space_group_name_H-M   'P 1'
#
loop_
_entity.id
_entity.type
_entity.pdbx_description
1 polymer ?
#
loop_
_entity_poly.entity_id
_entity_poly.type
_entity_poly.pdbx_seq_one_letter_code
_entity_poly.pdbx_strand_id
1 'polypeptide(L)'
;MAESARQKRITGRVMHEFKHGELKSGRGGKGGRVKNRRQAIAIALNEAGDSNYESERRNRRKLRRTERKEAAGRTAQQEREGKSHLGAAGKRESSRAMGGKNAEKPTARGRKAARTRAHRDDGHTRAELYARARRRDIAGRSKMTKRQLENALGLH
;
A
#
# COMPACT_ATOMS: atom_id res chain seq x y z
N MET A 1 -20.07 7.07 15.57
CA MET A 1 -19.46 8.25 16.24
C MET A 1 -18.28 8.72 15.40
N ALA A 2 -18.04 10.03 15.32
CA ALA A 2 -16.91 10.54 14.55
C ALA A 2 -15.58 10.27 15.28
N GLU A 3 -14.58 9.80 14.54
CA GLU A 3 -13.21 9.58 15.03
C GLU A 3 -12.64 10.85 15.64
N SER A 4 -12.13 10.76 16.87
CA SER A 4 -11.49 11.90 17.54
C SER A 4 -10.16 12.26 16.88
N ALA A 5 -9.70 13.52 17.05
CA ALA A 5 -8.40 13.97 16.52
C ALA A 5 -7.22 13.07 17.00
N ARG A 6 -7.32 12.52 18.20
CA ARG A 6 -6.33 11.58 18.75
C ARG A 6 -6.34 10.25 18.03
N GLN A 7 -7.53 9.68 17.77
CA GLN A 7 -7.69 8.45 17.03
C GLN A 7 -7.15 8.59 15.60
N LYS A 8 -7.51 9.69 14.91
CA LYS A 8 -6.99 10.01 13.57
C LYS A 8 -5.47 10.09 13.53
N ARG A 9 -4.85 10.70 14.54
CA ARG A 9 -3.38 10.75 14.64
C ARG A 9 -2.77 9.37 14.77
N ILE A 10 -3.33 8.51 15.63
CA ILE A 10 -2.85 7.14 15.84
C ILE A 10 -3.02 6.31 14.56
N THR A 11 -4.19 6.37 13.94
CA THR A 11 -4.47 5.71 12.64
C THR A 11 -3.47 6.16 11.58
N GLY A 12 -3.23 7.48 11.47
CA GLY A 12 -2.23 8.05 10.56
C GLY A 12 -0.82 7.53 10.82
N ARG A 13 -0.39 7.44 12.08
CA ARG A 13 0.91 6.88 12.48
C ARG A 13 1.05 5.41 12.05
N VAL A 14 0.07 4.58 12.36
CA VAL A 14 0.14 3.14 12.00
C VAL A 14 0.19 2.95 10.49
N MET A 15 -0.56 3.76 9.73
CA MET A 15 -0.50 3.72 8.26
C MET A 15 0.84 4.22 7.71
N HIS A 16 1.48 5.19 8.36
CA HIS A 16 2.85 5.60 8.07
C HIS A 16 3.82 4.43 8.30
N GLU A 17 3.78 3.80 9.47
CA GLU A 17 4.61 2.63 9.78
C GLU A 17 4.41 1.49 8.77
N PHE A 18 3.18 1.25 8.33
CA PHE A 18 2.88 0.28 7.28
C PHE A 18 3.51 0.65 5.94
N LYS A 19 3.37 1.91 5.51
CA LYS A 19 3.91 2.40 4.24
C LYS A 19 5.44 2.28 4.19
N HIS A 20 6.10 2.60 5.29
CA HIS A 20 7.57 2.50 5.40
C HIS A 20 8.06 1.11 5.78
N GLY A 21 7.14 0.15 5.96
CA GLY A 21 7.49 -1.24 6.26
C GLY A 21 8.04 -1.44 7.67
N GLU A 22 7.68 -0.58 8.56
CA GLU A 22 8.08 -0.58 9.97
C GLU A 22 7.07 -1.32 10.85
N LEU A 23 5.79 -1.34 10.41
CA LEU A 23 4.70 -1.98 11.12
C LEU A 23 4.92 -3.49 11.25
N LYS A 24 4.94 -3.97 12.49
CA LYS A 24 5.02 -5.38 12.81
C LYS A 24 3.75 -5.87 13.49
N SER A 25 3.36 -7.10 13.23
CA SER A 25 2.21 -7.75 13.86
C SER A 25 2.60 -8.56 15.10
N GLY A 26 1.58 -8.88 15.91
CA GLY A 26 1.73 -9.72 17.08
C GLY A 26 2.36 -9.02 18.29
N ARG A 27 2.33 -9.71 19.42
CA ARG A 27 2.89 -9.19 20.69
C ARG A 27 4.41 -9.00 20.56
N GLY A 28 4.88 -7.76 20.77
CA GLY A 28 6.30 -7.44 20.65
C GLY A 28 6.84 -7.56 19.21
N GLY A 29 5.99 -7.51 18.19
CA GLY A 29 6.41 -7.59 16.79
C GLY A 29 6.79 -8.99 16.31
N LYS A 30 6.50 -10.04 17.11
CA LYS A 30 6.88 -11.43 16.81
C LYS A 30 6.23 -11.99 15.54
N GLY A 31 5.09 -11.43 15.10
CA GLY A 31 4.40 -11.84 13.86
C GLY A 31 5.03 -11.29 12.57
N GLY A 32 6.17 -10.60 12.68
CA GLY A 32 6.90 -10.06 11.53
C GLY A 32 6.23 -8.84 10.90
N ARG A 33 6.80 -8.38 9.78
CA ARG A 33 6.34 -7.19 9.05
C ARG A 33 4.96 -7.41 8.45
N VAL A 34 4.08 -6.44 8.66
CA VAL A 34 2.75 -6.42 8.05
C VAL A 34 2.86 -6.08 6.56
N LYS A 35 2.37 -6.97 5.71
CA LYS A 35 2.36 -6.81 4.25
C LYS A 35 0.96 -6.51 3.71
N ASN A 36 -0.08 -6.85 4.46
CA ASN A 36 -1.47 -6.70 4.03
C ASN A 36 -2.06 -5.40 4.57
N ARG A 37 -2.59 -4.56 3.65
CA ARG A 37 -3.23 -3.28 4.00
C ARG A 37 -4.44 -3.46 4.93
N ARG A 38 -5.25 -4.50 4.73
CA ARG A 38 -6.42 -4.78 5.60
C ARG A 38 -5.97 -5.07 7.03
N GLN A 39 -4.89 -5.83 7.19
CA GLN A 39 -4.29 -6.09 8.49
C GLN A 39 -3.75 -4.80 9.13
N ALA A 40 -3.11 -3.92 8.35
CA ALA A 40 -2.63 -2.63 8.83
C ALA A 40 -3.78 -1.75 9.34
N ILE A 41 -4.91 -1.69 8.61
CA ILE A 41 -6.11 -0.95 9.02
C ILE A 41 -6.68 -1.54 10.32
N ALA A 42 -6.78 -2.86 10.43
CA ALA A 42 -7.26 -3.52 11.65
C ALA A 42 -6.37 -3.20 12.87
N ILE A 43 -5.04 -3.16 12.68
CA ILE A 43 -4.10 -2.76 13.72
C ILE A 43 -4.29 -1.28 14.07
N ALA A 44 -4.48 -0.41 13.08
CA ALA A 44 -4.70 1.01 13.28
C ALA A 44 -5.95 1.28 14.13
N LEU A 45 -7.09 0.69 13.77
CA LEU A 45 -8.35 0.79 14.53
C LEU A 45 -8.20 0.21 15.94
N ASN A 46 -7.48 -0.89 16.08
CA ASN A 46 -7.22 -1.50 17.36
C ASN A 46 -6.38 -0.60 18.27
N GLU A 47 -5.30 -0.01 17.76
CA GLU A 47 -4.43 0.92 18.51
C GLU A 47 -5.14 2.26 18.80
N ALA A 48 -5.98 2.73 17.89
CA ALA A 48 -6.80 3.92 18.08
C ALA A 48 -7.98 3.71 19.06
N GLY A 49 -8.28 2.45 19.40
CA GLY A 49 -9.42 2.15 20.26
C GLY A 49 -10.76 2.49 19.61
N ASP A 50 -10.85 2.24 18.30
CA ASP A 50 -12.03 2.53 17.45
C ASP A 50 -12.57 1.27 16.76
N SER A 51 -12.41 0.13 17.41
CA SER A 51 -12.88 -1.15 16.89
C SER A 51 -14.37 -1.33 17.17
N ASN A 52 -15.18 -1.50 16.13
CA ASN A 52 -16.62 -1.79 16.24
C ASN A 52 -16.91 -3.17 16.85
N TYR A 53 -15.91 -4.06 16.90
CA TYR A 53 -16.05 -5.41 17.44
C TYR A 53 -15.73 -5.51 18.92
N GLU A 54 -15.39 -4.38 19.57
CA GLU A 54 -15.01 -4.36 20.95
C GLU A 54 -15.85 -3.40 21.80
N SER A 55 -15.93 -3.70 23.11
CA SER A 55 -16.64 -2.81 24.03
C SER A 55 -15.90 -1.48 24.17
N GLU A 56 -16.64 -0.41 24.43
CA GLU A 56 -16.11 0.94 24.65
C GLU A 56 -15.04 0.97 25.76
N ARG A 57 -15.22 0.19 26.81
CA ARG A 57 -14.25 0.04 27.90
C ARG A 57 -12.91 -0.54 27.40
N ARG A 58 -12.96 -1.54 26.50
CA ARG A 58 -11.77 -2.12 25.89
C ARG A 58 -11.10 -1.12 24.95
N ASN A 59 -11.88 -0.44 24.13
CA ASN A 59 -11.39 0.58 23.22
C ASN A 59 -10.68 1.71 23.96
N ARG A 60 -11.26 2.26 25.03
CA ARG A 60 -10.62 3.26 25.89
C ARG A 60 -9.31 2.75 26.52
N ARG A 61 -9.25 1.51 26.96
CA ARG A 61 -8.04 0.91 27.53
C ARG A 61 -6.93 0.76 26.47
N LYS A 62 -7.28 0.39 25.24
CA LYS A 62 -6.33 0.27 24.13
C LYS A 62 -5.78 1.63 23.74
N LEU A 63 -6.63 2.64 23.59
CA LEU A 63 -6.22 4.01 23.32
C LEU A 63 -5.20 4.51 24.34
N ARG A 64 -5.50 4.40 25.65
CA ARG A 64 -4.58 4.79 26.72
C ARG A 64 -3.24 4.03 26.67
N ARG A 65 -3.28 2.75 26.30
CA ARG A 65 -2.06 1.94 26.14
C ARG A 65 -1.21 2.45 24.98
N THR A 66 -1.83 2.80 23.88
CA THR A 66 -1.15 3.35 22.69
C THR A 66 -0.56 4.72 23.01
N GLU A 67 -1.30 5.60 23.68
CA GLU A 67 -0.79 6.91 24.11
C GLU A 67 0.44 6.78 25.04
N ARG A 68 0.42 5.85 25.99
CA ARG A 68 1.60 5.56 26.82
C ARG A 68 2.78 5.03 26.01
N LYS A 69 2.53 4.21 24.99
CA LYS A 69 3.56 3.69 24.08
C LYS A 69 4.20 4.83 23.27
N GLU A 70 3.37 5.74 22.74
CA GLU A 70 3.83 6.94 22.03
C GLU A 70 4.63 7.88 22.93
N ALA A 71 4.14 8.17 24.13
CA ALA A 71 4.82 9.00 25.10
C ALA A 71 6.18 8.44 25.53
N ALA A 72 6.29 7.11 25.59
CA ALA A 72 7.53 6.41 25.92
C ALA A 72 8.50 6.26 24.74
N GLY A 73 8.13 6.74 23.53
CA GLY A 73 8.97 6.62 22.32
C GLY A 73 9.15 5.18 21.85
N ARG A 74 8.16 4.30 22.05
CA ARG A 74 8.22 2.86 21.79
C ARG A 74 7.36 2.42 20.62
N THR A 75 6.94 3.33 19.74
CA THR A 75 6.29 2.94 18.49
C THR A 75 7.32 2.46 17.47
N ALA A 76 6.90 1.70 16.48
CA ALA A 76 7.82 1.20 15.46
C ALA A 76 8.48 2.35 14.69
N GLN A 77 7.73 3.42 14.42
CA GLN A 77 8.27 4.63 13.83
C GLN A 77 9.32 5.29 14.74
N GLN A 78 9.01 5.52 16.01
CA GLN A 78 9.92 6.16 16.95
C GLN A 78 11.21 5.38 17.20
N GLU A 79 11.14 4.06 17.16
CA GLU A 79 12.32 3.19 17.27
C GLU A 79 13.24 3.28 16.05
N ARG A 80 12.68 3.54 14.85
CA ARG A 80 13.44 3.57 13.59
C ARG A 80 13.81 4.96 13.12
N GLU A 81 12.91 5.92 13.28
CA GLU A 81 13.10 7.28 12.76
C GLU A 81 13.55 8.27 13.84
N GLY A 82 13.43 7.90 15.12
CA GLY A 82 13.75 8.74 16.27
C GLY A 82 12.57 9.05 17.15
N LYS A 83 12.80 9.18 18.46
CA LYS A 83 11.76 9.30 19.48
C LYS A 83 10.81 10.48 19.32
N SER A 84 11.26 11.56 18.68
CA SER A 84 10.47 12.76 18.38
C SER A 84 9.55 12.62 17.17
N HIS A 85 9.74 11.59 16.33
CA HIS A 85 9.00 11.42 15.09
C HIS A 85 7.72 10.63 15.32
N LEU A 86 6.58 11.25 15.00
CA LEU A 86 5.26 10.62 15.05
C LEU A 86 4.45 10.99 13.80
N GLY A 87 3.94 10.00 13.10
CA GLY A 87 3.15 10.19 11.90
C GLY A 87 3.91 10.91 10.79
N ALA A 88 3.29 11.87 10.13
CA ALA A 88 3.88 12.65 9.05
C ALA A 88 5.07 13.53 9.46
N ALA A 89 5.33 13.70 10.76
CA ALA A 89 6.51 14.41 11.26
C ALA A 89 7.82 13.62 11.09
N GLY A 90 7.73 12.32 10.77
CA GLY A 90 8.88 11.47 10.43
C GLY A 90 9.37 11.68 8.99
N LYS A 91 9.38 10.63 8.21
CA LYS A 91 9.68 10.71 6.78
C LYS A 91 8.61 11.50 6.03
N ARG A 92 9.02 12.27 5.01
CA ARG A 92 8.06 13.03 4.21
C ARG A 92 7.00 12.14 3.58
N GLU A 93 5.75 12.43 3.92
CA GLU A 93 4.57 11.79 3.37
C GLU A 93 3.87 12.68 2.36
N SER A 94 3.41 12.10 1.24
CA SER A 94 2.48 12.83 0.39
C SER A 94 1.10 12.82 1.04
N SER A 95 0.39 13.94 1.01
CA SER A 95 -0.99 14.05 1.50
C SER A 95 -1.92 12.99 0.88
N ARG A 96 -1.60 12.53 -0.32
CA ARG A 96 -2.32 11.46 -1.03
C ARG A 96 -2.19 10.09 -0.35
N ALA A 97 -1.01 9.77 0.18
CA ALA A 97 -0.79 8.49 0.86
C ALA A 97 -1.56 8.41 2.17
N MET A 98 -1.78 9.56 2.81
CA MET A 98 -2.42 9.68 4.11
C MET A 98 -3.92 10.05 4.03
N GLY A 99 -4.54 9.99 2.83
CA GLY A 99 -5.95 10.32 2.67
C GLY A 99 -6.27 11.82 2.64
N GLY A 100 -5.29 12.68 2.33
CA GLY A 100 -5.50 14.12 2.19
C GLY A 100 -6.29 14.51 0.94
N LYS A 101 -6.50 15.82 0.74
CA LYS A 101 -7.33 16.44 -0.31
C LYS A 101 -7.14 15.89 -1.74
N ASN A 102 -5.97 15.35 -2.04
CA ASN A 102 -5.64 14.78 -3.35
C ASN A 102 -5.42 13.26 -3.31
N ALA A 103 -5.95 12.57 -2.29
CA ALA A 103 -5.75 11.13 -2.11
C ALA A 103 -6.27 10.29 -3.30
N GLU A 104 -7.38 10.70 -3.88
CA GLU A 104 -8.00 10.03 -5.03
C GLU A 104 -7.31 10.33 -6.37
N LYS A 105 -6.55 11.43 -6.46
CA LYS A 105 -5.88 11.79 -7.71
C LYS A 105 -4.63 10.94 -7.94
N PRO A 106 -4.44 10.35 -9.11
CA PRO A 106 -3.26 9.56 -9.39
C PRO A 106 -1.99 10.40 -9.32
N THR A 107 -0.93 9.85 -8.73
CA THR A 107 0.39 10.49 -8.69
C THR A 107 1.02 10.55 -10.09
N ALA A 108 2.02 11.41 -10.31
CA ALA A 108 2.77 11.45 -11.56
C ALA A 108 3.36 10.07 -11.91
N ARG A 109 3.90 9.36 -10.90
CA ARG A 109 4.39 7.98 -11.06
C ARG A 109 3.26 7.00 -11.41
N GLY A 110 2.08 7.13 -10.78
CA GLY A 110 0.89 6.32 -11.08
C GLY A 110 0.40 6.55 -12.50
N ARG A 111 0.34 7.81 -12.95
CA ARG A 111 -0.01 8.15 -14.34
C ARG A 111 1.01 7.59 -15.35
N LYS A 112 2.32 7.70 -15.05
CA LYS A 112 3.36 7.11 -15.91
C LYS A 112 3.21 5.58 -15.99
N ALA A 113 3.00 4.92 -14.85
CA ALA A 113 2.77 3.47 -14.81
C ALA A 113 1.49 3.06 -15.54
N ALA A 114 0.41 3.84 -15.44
CA ALA A 114 -0.82 3.61 -16.19
C ALA A 114 -0.61 3.76 -17.69
N ARG A 115 0.09 4.81 -18.13
CA ARG A 115 0.47 4.99 -19.55
C ARG A 115 1.32 3.83 -20.05
N THR A 116 2.31 3.38 -19.28
CA THR A 116 3.15 2.24 -19.66
C THR A 116 2.33 0.95 -19.77
N ARG A 117 1.33 0.75 -18.91
CA ARG A 117 0.40 -0.38 -19.00
C ARG A 117 -0.50 -0.26 -20.23
N ALA A 118 -1.10 0.92 -20.47
CA ALA A 118 -1.91 1.18 -21.65
C ALA A 118 -1.10 0.91 -22.93
N HIS A 119 0.12 1.44 -23.05
CA HIS A 119 0.99 1.11 -24.19
C HIS A 119 1.40 -0.37 -24.29
N ARG A 120 1.31 -1.14 -23.18
CA ARG A 120 1.48 -2.60 -23.23
C ARG A 120 0.18 -3.32 -23.62
N ASP A 121 -0.97 -2.71 -23.33
CA ASP A 121 -2.30 -3.24 -23.65
C ASP A 121 -2.84 -2.76 -25.01
N ASP A 122 -2.26 -1.71 -25.62
CA ASP A 122 -2.57 -1.26 -27.00
C ASP A 122 -2.12 -2.28 -28.06
N GLY A 123 -1.59 -3.37 -27.65
CA GLY A 123 -1.22 -4.46 -28.52
C GLY A 123 -1.89 -5.74 -28.06
N HIS A 124 -2.34 -6.50 -29.00
CA HIS A 124 -2.83 -7.86 -28.83
C HIS A 124 -2.04 -8.64 -27.79
N THR A 125 -2.71 -9.48 -27.01
CA THR A 125 -2.02 -10.41 -26.10
C THR A 125 -1.09 -11.33 -26.90
N ARG A 126 -0.03 -11.85 -26.27
CA ARG A 126 0.86 -12.82 -26.95
C ARG A 126 0.08 -14.01 -27.53
N ALA A 127 -1.00 -14.43 -26.87
CA ALA A 127 -1.87 -15.51 -27.33
C ALA A 127 -2.60 -15.14 -28.62
N GLU A 128 -3.13 -13.92 -28.72
CA GLU A 128 -3.81 -13.42 -29.93
C GLU A 128 -2.82 -13.25 -31.11
N LEU A 129 -1.64 -12.69 -30.81
CA LEU A 129 -0.58 -12.57 -31.81
C LEU A 129 -0.13 -13.94 -32.30
N TYR A 130 0.01 -14.91 -31.40
CA TYR A 130 0.34 -16.29 -31.79
C TYR A 130 -0.75 -16.93 -32.63
N ALA A 131 -2.03 -16.74 -32.28
CA ALA A 131 -3.15 -17.23 -33.08
C ALA A 131 -3.18 -16.61 -34.47
N ARG A 132 -2.87 -15.30 -34.61
CA ARG A 132 -2.74 -14.61 -35.93
C ARG A 132 -1.53 -15.12 -36.70
N ALA A 133 -0.38 -15.29 -36.06
CA ALA A 133 0.82 -15.84 -36.67
C ALA A 133 0.60 -17.29 -37.15
N ARG A 134 -0.21 -18.06 -36.40
CA ARG A 134 -0.62 -19.41 -36.81
C ARG A 134 -1.49 -19.37 -38.08
N ARG A 135 -2.45 -18.44 -38.18
CA ARG A 135 -3.32 -18.29 -39.37
C ARG A 135 -2.54 -17.84 -40.63
N ARG A 136 -1.43 -17.10 -40.42
CA ARG A 136 -0.54 -16.64 -41.51
C ARG A 136 0.65 -17.57 -41.76
N ASP A 137 0.65 -18.70 -41.09
CA ASP A 137 1.66 -19.76 -41.19
C ASP A 137 3.11 -19.28 -40.98
N ILE A 138 3.31 -18.31 -40.08
CA ILE A 138 4.63 -17.77 -39.77
C ILE A 138 5.48 -18.85 -39.10
N ALA A 139 6.60 -19.20 -39.74
CA ALA A 139 7.54 -20.17 -39.23
C ALA A 139 8.21 -19.67 -37.92
N GLY A 140 8.49 -20.58 -36.97
CA GLY A 140 9.19 -20.25 -35.71
C GLY A 140 8.36 -19.52 -34.69
N ARG A 141 7.06 -19.29 -34.89
CA ARG A 141 6.15 -18.56 -34.00
C ARG A 141 6.14 -19.03 -32.55
N SER A 142 6.40 -20.32 -32.29
CA SER A 142 6.41 -20.87 -30.92
C SER A 142 7.54 -20.33 -30.04
N LYS A 143 8.65 -19.94 -30.66
CA LYS A 143 9.84 -19.40 -30.02
C LYS A 143 9.87 -17.86 -29.99
N MET A 144 8.93 -17.20 -30.65
CA MET A 144 8.86 -15.75 -30.74
C MET A 144 8.32 -15.10 -29.46
N THR A 145 8.97 -14.01 -29.05
CA THR A 145 8.46 -13.09 -28.02
C THR A 145 7.27 -12.29 -28.57
N LYS A 146 6.49 -11.63 -27.70
CA LYS A 146 5.37 -10.75 -28.11
C LYS A 146 5.82 -9.76 -29.19
N ARG A 147 6.92 -9.06 -28.96
CA ARG A 147 7.48 -8.06 -29.90
C ARG A 147 7.89 -8.64 -31.22
N GLN A 148 8.47 -9.83 -31.25
CA GLN A 148 8.83 -10.52 -32.45
C GLN A 148 7.61 -10.97 -33.26
N LEU A 149 6.53 -11.37 -32.57
CA LEU A 149 5.26 -11.69 -33.24
C LEU A 149 4.59 -10.43 -33.79
N GLU A 150 4.64 -9.29 -33.10
CA GLU A 150 4.16 -7.99 -33.59
C GLU A 150 4.92 -7.59 -34.88
N ASN A 151 6.24 -7.65 -34.85
CA ASN A 151 7.07 -7.35 -36.04
C ASN A 151 6.78 -8.30 -37.17
N ALA A 152 6.68 -9.59 -36.92
CA ALA A 152 6.40 -10.59 -37.96
C ALA A 152 5.00 -10.46 -38.58
N LEU A 153 4.06 -9.87 -37.83
CA LEU A 153 2.69 -9.59 -38.26
C LEU A 153 2.54 -8.19 -38.90
N GLY A 154 3.59 -7.35 -38.86
CA GLY A 154 3.56 -5.97 -39.36
C GLY A 154 2.73 -5.02 -38.51
N LEU A 155 2.61 -5.30 -37.21
CA LEU A 155 1.90 -4.49 -36.24
C LEU A 155 2.93 -3.63 -35.48
N HIS A 156 3.11 -2.39 -35.91
CA HIS A 156 4.01 -1.40 -35.31
C HIS A 156 3.24 -0.37 -34.51
#